data_898a8ae3bd0361aa7def30d1971c3542
#
_entry.id   898a8ae3bd0361aa7def30d1971c3542
#
_cell.length_a   1.000
_cell.length_b   1.000
_cell.length_c   1.000
_cell.angle_alpha   90.00
_cell.angle_beta   90.00
_cell.angle_gamma   90.00
#
_symmetry.space_group_name_H-M   'P 1'
#
loop_
_entity.id
_entity.type
_entity.pdbx_description
1 polymer ?
#
loop_
_entity_poly.entity_id
_entity_poly.type
_entity_poly.pdbx_seq_one_letter_code
_entity_poly.pdbx_strand_id
1 'polypeptide(L)'
;MTTTTPALVWPREMPSSMPFRAVSFEPSYQQSVGTTRGGLQQVANTGVDLWRAKYETPPLSKSDALEWRAWLHSLRGGARLFKAWDPVRRYARAYPSGYGGLTRAGGGSFDGTANLSAIASARDALTLSTLPVGFKLGAGDLLSFAMGDLQALHEVIIGGTAAIDGTLAVTIEPTLSLPAVTGVTVSLAQPWFKAVVTANSISGPWQLGQRMPVAFTAMQVFV
;
A
#
# COMPACT_ATOMS: atom_id res chain seq x y z
N MET A 1 32.69 -20.84 17.23
CA MET A 1 31.28 -20.36 17.18
C MET A 1 31.20 -19.32 16.07
N THR A 2 30.61 -19.66 14.94
CA THR A 2 30.35 -18.68 13.86
C THR A 2 29.16 -17.83 14.24
N THR A 3 29.41 -16.60 14.65
CA THR A 3 28.37 -15.59 14.89
C THR A 3 27.75 -15.23 13.54
N THR A 4 26.58 -15.78 13.24
CA THR A 4 25.79 -15.36 12.07
C THR A 4 25.31 -13.94 12.31
N THR A 5 25.85 -12.97 11.61
CA THR A 5 25.37 -11.59 11.64
C THR A 5 23.93 -11.57 11.09
N PRO A 6 22.94 -11.05 11.82
CA PRO A 6 21.58 -10.98 11.30
C PRO A 6 21.54 -10.11 10.04
N ALA A 7 21.17 -10.71 8.91
CA ALA A 7 21.03 -9.99 7.64
C ALA A 7 19.70 -9.22 7.61
N LEU A 8 19.74 -7.99 7.10
CA LEU A 8 18.53 -7.21 6.85
C LEU A 8 17.85 -7.70 5.56
N VAL A 9 16.55 -7.97 5.63
CA VAL A 9 15.73 -8.38 4.48
C VAL A 9 15.13 -7.15 3.82
N TRP A 10 15.10 -7.11 2.50
CA TRP A 10 14.59 -6.02 1.66
C TRP A 10 13.47 -6.52 0.74
N PRO A 11 12.40 -5.73 0.48
CA PRO A 11 12.05 -4.48 1.15
C PRO A 11 11.79 -4.69 2.64
N ARG A 12 12.20 -3.72 3.48
CA ARG A 12 12.13 -3.83 4.92
C ARG A 12 10.72 -3.58 5.44
N GLU A 13 10.28 -4.35 6.45
CA GLU A 13 9.04 -4.03 7.19
C GLU A 13 9.23 -2.79 8.06
N MET A 14 8.15 -2.03 8.27
CA MET A 14 8.13 -0.97 9.28
C MET A 14 8.19 -1.57 10.69
N PRO A 15 8.68 -0.83 11.71
CA PRO A 15 8.67 -1.30 13.09
C PRO A 15 7.27 -1.72 13.54
N SER A 16 7.18 -2.74 14.40
CA SER A 16 5.90 -3.31 14.84
C SER A 16 5.11 -2.35 15.75
N SER A 17 5.79 -1.51 16.51
CA SER A 17 5.14 -0.44 17.26
C SER A 17 4.82 0.73 16.32
N MET A 18 3.56 0.87 15.95
CA MET A 18 3.09 1.86 14.98
C MET A 18 2.05 2.81 15.59
N PRO A 19 2.42 3.64 16.57
CA PRO A 19 1.49 4.61 17.11
C PRO A 19 1.42 5.82 16.17
N PHE A 20 0.84 5.67 14.98
CA PHE A 20 0.67 6.81 14.08
C PHE A 20 -0.40 7.77 14.61
N ARG A 21 -0.06 9.05 14.65
CA ARG A 21 -0.98 10.15 14.94
C ARG A 21 -1.74 10.59 13.68
N ALA A 22 -1.04 10.64 12.56
CA ALA A 22 -1.59 11.03 11.28
C ALA A 22 -0.92 10.23 10.16
N VAL A 23 -1.71 9.83 9.19
CA VAL A 23 -1.26 9.18 7.97
C VAL A 23 -2.01 9.80 6.80
N SER A 24 -1.28 10.22 5.77
CA SER A 24 -1.83 10.52 4.45
C SER A 24 -1.31 9.46 3.49
N PHE A 25 -2.19 8.87 2.69
CA PHE A 25 -1.87 7.75 1.82
C PHE A 25 -2.68 7.90 0.52
N GLU A 26 -2.09 8.59 -0.45
CA GLU A 26 -2.80 9.10 -1.62
C GLU A 26 -2.05 8.81 -2.92
N PRO A 27 -2.77 8.56 -4.02
CA PRO A 27 -2.16 8.53 -5.34
C PRO A 27 -1.69 9.93 -5.76
N SER A 28 -0.52 9.99 -6.38
CA SER A 28 0.08 11.20 -6.93
C SER A 28 0.01 11.11 -8.45
N TYR A 29 -0.96 11.79 -9.03
CA TYR A 29 -1.17 11.81 -10.47
C TYR A 29 -0.12 12.67 -11.18
N GLN A 30 0.51 12.10 -12.21
CA GLN A 30 1.50 12.78 -13.04
C GLN A 30 0.79 13.49 -14.20
N GLN A 31 0.30 14.70 -13.94
CA GLN A 31 -0.51 15.46 -14.89
C GLN A 31 0.16 16.75 -15.31
N SER A 32 0.05 17.08 -16.59
CA SER A 32 0.37 18.40 -17.14
C SER A 32 -0.94 19.14 -17.43
N VAL A 33 -1.03 20.36 -16.94
CA VAL A 33 -2.20 21.22 -17.11
C VAL A 33 -1.84 22.38 -18.03
N GLY A 34 -2.52 22.51 -19.16
CA GLY A 34 -2.38 23.62 -20.11
C GLY A 34 -3.69 24.39 -20.23
N THR A 35 -3.60 25.72 -20.39
CA THR A 35 -4.76 26.55 -20.68
C THR A 35 -4.68 27.04 -22.13
N THR A 36 -5.73 26.81 -22.91
CA THR A 36 -5.82 27.31 -24.28
C THR A 36 -6.10 28.83 -24.28
N ARG A 37 -5.81 29.50 -25.40
CA ARG A 37 -6.11 30.93 -25.59
C ARG A 37 -7.59 31.30 -25.35
N GLY A 38 -8.50 30.32 -25.54
CA GLY A 38 -9.93 30.48 -25.28
C GLY A 38 -10.35 30.20 -23.83
N GLY A 39 -9.40 30.03 -22.88
CA GLY A 39 -9.70 29.79 -21.48
C GLY A 39 -10.08 28.34 -21.12
N LEU A 40 -10.02 27.41 -22.07
CA LEU A 40 -10.27 25.99 -21.82
C LEU A 40 -9.03 25.35 -21.20
N GLN A 41 -9.25 24.63 -20.09
CA GLN A 41 -8.21 23.86 -19.42
C GLN A 41 -8.11 22.47 -20.05
N GLN A 42 -6.90 22.07 -20.39
CA GLN A 42 -6.58 20.73 -20.86
C GLN A 42 -5.68 20.04 -19.84
N VAL A 43 -6.02 18.79 -19.48
CA VAL A 43 -5.24 17.96 -18.57
C VAL A 43 -4.75 16.75 -19.36
N ALA A 44 -3.45 16.51 -19.34
CA ALA A 44 -2.82 15.35 -19.95
C ALA A 44 -2.04 14.56 -18.89
N ASN A 45 -2.24 13.26 -18.85
CA ASN A 45 -1.41 12.37 -18.02
C ASN A 45 -0.05 12.21 -18.71
N THR A 46 1.03 12.51 -17.98
CA THR A 46 2.40 12.54 -18.50
C THR A 46 3.27 11.40 -18.00
N GLY A 47 2.77 10.58 -17.07
CA GLY A 47 3.57 9.50 -16.49
C GLY A 47 2.71 8.47 -15.75
N VAL A 48 3.39 7.57 -15.05
CA VAL A 48 2.79 6.55 -14.20
C VAL A 48 2.39 7.19 -12.87
N ASP A 49 1.16 6.97 -12.46
CA ASP A 49 0.67 7.44 -11.16
C ASP A 49 1.30 6.61 -10.04
N LEU A 50 1.82 7.29 -9.03
CA LEU A 50 2.55 6.69 -7.93
C LEU A 50 1.86 6.98 -6.60
N TRP A 51 1.92 6.03 -5.67
CA TRP A 51 1.44 6.27 -4.31
C TRP A 51 2.45 7.10 -3.52
N ARG A 52 1.93 8.05 -2.76
CA ARG A 52 2.67 8.82 -1.77
C ARG A 52 2.06 8.58 -0.39
N ALA A 53 2.92 8.32 0.58
CA ALA A 53 2.52 8.16 1.97
C ALA A 53 3.25 9.17 2.85
N LYS A 54 2.54 9.77 3.80
CA LYS A 54 3.12 10.61 4.86
C LYS A 54 2.72 10.01 6.20
N TYR A 55 3.71 9.76 7.03
CA TYR A 55 3.53 9.17 8.34
C TYR A 55 3.97 10.14 9.41
N GLU A 56 3.15 10.30 10.45
CA GLU A 56 3.47 11.10 11.63
C GLU A 56 3.11 10.33 12.88
N THR A 57 4.04 10.25 13.84
CA THR A 57 3.79 9.67 15.15
C THR A 57 3.54 10.76 16.19
N PRO A 58 2.85 10.47 17.30
CA PRO A 58 2.92 11.32 18.48
C PRO A 58 4.36 11.30 19.04
N PRO A 59 4.67 12.13 20.05
CA PRO A 59 5.94 12.03 20.75
C PRO A 59 6.12 10.66 21.38
N LEU A 60 7.04 9.87 20.83
CA LEU A 60 7.35 8.50 21.23
C LEU A 60 8.19 8.46 22.51
N SER A 61 8.17 7.34 23.20
CA SER A 61 9.13 7.04 24.27
C SER A 61 10.57 7.02 23.71
N LYS A 62 11.57 7.16 24.56
CA LYS A 62 12.97 7.09 24.13
C LYS A 62 13.29 5.77 23.42
N SER A 63 12.79 4.66 23.93
CA SER A 63 13.01 3.33 23.33
C SER A 63 12.46 3.24 21.92
N ASP A 64 11.18 3.56 21.75
CA ASP A 64 10.48 3.48 20.45
C ASP A 64 11.08 4.48 19.45
N ALA A 65 11.42 5.69 19.92
CA ALA A 65 12.06 6.70 19.09
C ALA A 65 13.42 6.25 18.56
N LEU A 66 14.22 5.57 19.38
CA LEU A 66 15.51 5.02 18.95
C LEU A 66 15.33 3.87 17.95
N GLU A 67 14.32 3.00 18.14
CA GLU A 67 13.99 1.94 17.19
C GLU A 67 13.62 2.53 15.82
N TRP A 68 12.71 3.51 15.79
CA TRP A 68 12.31 4.22 14.58
C TRP A 68 13.48 4.91 13.88
N ARG A 69 14.36 5.58 14.65
CA ARG A 69 15.55 6.21 14.08
C ARG A 69 16.51 5.19 13.48
N ALA A 70 16.79 4.10 14.18
CA ALA A 70 17.65 3.04 13.68
C ALA A 70 17.08 2.43 12.39
N TRP A 71 15.76 2.23 12.34
CA TRP A 71 15.07 1.77 11.15
C TRP A 71 15.22 2.77 10.00
N LEU A 72 14.92 4.05 10.19
CA LEU A 72 15.09 5.10 9.17
C LEU A 72 16.53 5.22 8.69
N HIS A 73 17.52 5.17 9.59
CA HIS A 73 18.93 5.21 9.21
C HIS A 73 19.33 3.99 8.36
N SER A 74 18.72 2.83 8.62
CA SER A 74 18.99 1.64 7.82
C SER A 74 18.53 1.79 6.36
N LEU A 75 17.55 2.65 6.08
CA LEU A 75 17.06 2.95 4.74
C LEU A 75 18.00 3.89 3.95
N ARG A 76 19.02 4.45 4.60
CA ARG A 76 20.04 5.32 3.99
C ARG A 76 19.43 6.47 3.17
N GLY A 77 18.44 7.16 3.73
CA GLY A 77 17.84 8.34 3.11
C GLY A 77 17.11 8.08 1.77
N GLY A 78 16.60 6.87 1.56
CA GLY A 78 15.87 6.50 0.34
C GLY A 78 16.68 5.62 -0.63
N ALA A 79 17.92 5.24 -0.28
CA ALA A 79 18.70 4.30 -1.10
C ALA A 79 18.21 2.84 -0.97
N ARG A 80 17.33 2.56 -0.03
CA ARG A 80 16.83 1.21 0.25
C ARG A 80 15.31 1.19 0.40
N LEU A 81 14.74 0.07 0.02
CA LEU A 81 13.30 -0.13 -0.05
C LEU A 81 12.70 -0.54 1.28
N PHE A 82 11.46 -0.15 1.49
CA PHE A 82 10.62 -0.70 2.54
C PHE A 82 9.20 -0.92 2.06
N LYS A 83 8.41 -1.68 2.80
CA LYS A 83 6.99 -1.92 2.53
C LYS A 83 6.18 -0.81 3.17
N ALA A 84 5.62 0.07 2.35
CA ALA A 84 4.69 1.10 2.80
C ALA A 84 3.25 0.58 2.70
N TRP A 85 2.48 0.76 3.75
CA TRP A 85 1.07 0.36 3.82
C TRP A 85 0.28 1.32 4.70
N ASP A 86 -1.03 1.35 4.53
CA ASP A 86 -1.92 2.25 5.26
C ASP A 86 -2.43 1.60 6.55
N PRO A 87 -2.02 2.09 7.73
CA PRO A 87 -2.46 1.55 9.02
C PRO A 87 -3.98 1.67 9.26
N VAL A 88 -4.62 2.62 8.60
CA VAL A 88 -6.07 2.83 8.70
C VAL A 88 -6.84 1.84 7.84
N ARG A 89 -6.31 1.50 6.66
CA ARG A 89 -6.93 0.60 5.68
C ARG A 89 -6.20 -0.75 5.59
N ARG A 90 -5.88 -1.31 6.77
CA ARG A 90 -5.20 -2.60 6.84
C ARG A 90 -6.03 -3.76 6.28
N TYR A 91 -7.35 -3.69 6.46
CA TYR A 91 -8.31 -4.68 5.99
C TYR A 91 -9.43 -3.96 5.26
N ALA A 92 -10.20 -4.70 4.45
CA ALA A 92 -11.40 -4.15 3.82
C ALA A 92 -12.37 -3.62 4.88
N ARG A 93 -13.01 -2.50 4.60
CA ARG A 93 -13.90 -1.77 5.51
C ARG A 93 -14.99 -2.63 6.13
N ALA A 94 -15.47 -3.63 5.39
CA ALA A 94 -16.47 -4.58 5.88
C ALA A 94 -15.94 -5.53 6.97
N TYR A 95 -14.61 -5.62 7.16
CA TYR A 95 -13.93 -6.57 8.05
C TYR A 95 -12.88 -5.89 8.94
N PRO A 96 -13.24 -4.94 9.78
CA PRO A 96 -12.26 -4.12 10.53
C PRO A 96 -11.38 -4.93 11.49
N SER A 97 -11.86 -6.11 11.93
CA SER A 97 -11.12 -7.02 12.81
C SER A 97 -10.30 -8.08 12.05
N GLY A 98 -10.22 -7.97 10.71
CA GLY A 98 -9.53 -8.95 9.86
C GLY A 98 -10.45 -10.06 9.34
N TYR A 99 -9.85 -11.07 8.74
CA TYR A 99 -10.57 -12.10 7.97
C TYR A 99 -10.69 -13.45 8.70
N GLY A 100 -10.41 -13.48 10.01
CA GLY A 100 -10.49 -14.70 10.81
C GLY A 100 -11.88 -15.33 10.75
N GLY A 101 -11.93 -16.64 10.54
CA GLY A 101 -13.18 -17.42 10.47
C GLY A 101 -13.86 -17.44 9.10
N LEU A 102 -13.37 -16.68 8.11
CA LEU A 102 -13.89 -16.74 6.76
C LEU A 102 -13.36 -17.97 6.01
N THR A 103 -14.22 -18.56 5.18
CA THR A 103 -13.89 -19.72 4.34
C THR A 103 -14.02 -19.36 2.87
N ARG A 104 -13.07 -19.76 2.04
CA ARG A 104 -13.11 -19.55 0.57
C ARG A 104 -14.28 -20.33 -0.05
N ALA A 105 -14.83 -19.83 -1.14
CA ALA A 105 -15.92 -20.50 -1.88
C ALA A 105 -15.54 -21.94 -2.29
N GLY A 106 -14.28 -22.19 -2.64
CA GLY A 106 -13.75 -23.52 -2.94
C GLY A 106 -13.30 -24.34 -1.73
N GLY A 107 -13.56 -23.89 -0.51
CA GLY A 107 -13.11 -24.52 0.74
C GLY A 107 -11.74 -23.99 1.22
N GLY A 108 -11.43 -24.27 2.47
CA GLY A 108 -10.23 -23.79 3.14
C GLY A 108 -10.36 -22.41 3.76
N SER A 109 -9.50 -22.10 4.74
CA SER A 109 -9.49 -20.82 5.44
C SER A 109 -9.10 -19.66 4.51
N PHE A 110 -9.69 -18.51 4.70
CA PHE A 110 -9.35 -17.28 3.99
C PHE A 110 -8.31 -16.47 4.79
N ASP A 111 -7.16 -16.26 4.20
CA ASP A 111 -6.01 -15.57 4.78
C ASP A 111 -5.90 -14.10 4.36
N GLY A 112 -6.88 -13.59 3.61
CA GLY A 112 -6.85 -12.24 3.04
C GLY A 112 -6.16 -12.17 1.68
N THR A 113 -5.94 -13.30 1.02
CA THR A 113 -5.43 -13.32 -0.35
C THR A 113 -6.49 -13.80 -1.34
N ALA A 114 -6.49 -13.22 -2.53
CA ALA A 114 -7.31 -13.61 -3.66
C ALA A 114 -6.42 -13.93 -4.87
N ASN A 115 -7.01 -14.43 -5.94
CA ASN A 115 -6.31 -14.62 -7.21
C ASN A 115 -6.84 -13.61 -8.24
N LEU A 116 -5.95 -12.96 -8.98
CA LEU A 116 -6.29 -12.09 -10.11
C LEU A 116 -6.66 -12.95 -11.31
N SER A 117 -7.96 -13.11 -11.57
CA SER A 117 -8.45 -14.01 -12.62
C SER A 117 -8.61 -13.31 -13.99
N ALA A 118 -8.94 -12.02 -14.01
CA ALA A 118 -9.05 -11.25 -15.24
C ALA A 118 -8.73 -9.77 -15.03
N ILE A 119 -8.33 -9.12 -16.12
CA ILE A 119 -8.05 -7.68 -16.20
C ILE A 119 -8.85 -7.14 -17.38
N ALA A 120 -9.62 -6.08 -17.17
CA ALA A 120 -10.37 -5.41 -18.25
C ALA A 120 -9.41 -4.79 -19.28
N SER A 121 -9.87 -4.67 -20.53
CA SER A 121 -9.09 -4.07 -21.62
C SER A 121 -8.71 -2.61 -21.35
N ALA A 122 -9.58 -1.85 -20.68
CA ALA A 122 -9.33 -0.49 -20.24
C ALA A 122 -8.35 -0.39 -19.06
N ARG A 123 -7.99 -1.54 -18.44
CA ARG A 123 -7.04 -1.65 -17.33
C ARG A 123 -7.47 -0.90 -16.06
N ASP A 124 -8.72 -0.59 -15.92
CA ASP A 124 -9.38 0.10 -14.82
C ASP A 124 -10.21 -0.83 -13.94
N ALA A 125 -10.41 -2.08 -14.38
CA ALA A 125 -11.16 -3.07 -13.62
C ALA A 125 -10.45 -4.43 -13.59
N LEU A 126 -10.61 -5.10 -12.45
CA LEU A 126 -10.02 -6.41 -12.13
C LEU A 126 -11.13 -7.38 -11.74
N THR A 127 -10.95 -8.65 -12.08
CA THR A 127 -11.74 -9.73 -11.51
C THR A 127 -10.88 -10.54 -10.56
N LEU A 128 -11.32 -10.62 -9.32
CA LEU A 128 -10.72 -11.43 -8.26
C LEU A 128 -11.46 -12.76 -8.18
N SER A 129 -10.77 -13.82 -7.80
CA SER A 129 -11.34 -15.15 -7.54
C SER A 129 -10.79 -15.73 -6.26
N THR A 130 -11.29 -16.89 -5.84
CA THR A 130 -10.92 -17.57 -4.59
C THR A 130 -11.34 -16.84 -3.32
N LEU A 131 -12.27 -15.90 -3.43
CA LEU A 131 -12.82 -15.17 -2.28
C LEU A 131 -13.84 -16.04 -1.51
N PRO A 132 -14.15 -15.70 -0.25
CA PRO A 132 -15.32 -16.24 0.44
C PRO A 132 -16.61 -15.86 -0.27
N VAL A 133 -17.62 -16.74 -0.21
CA VAL A 133 -18.96 -16.41 -0.71
C VAL A 133 -19.50 -15.21 0.05
N GLY A 134 -20.00 -14.21 -0.69
CA GLY A 134 -20.54 -13.00 -0.09
C GLY A 134 -19.49 -12.04 0.49
N PHE A 135 -18.18 -12.25 0.21
CA PHE A 135 -17.12 -11.32 0.59
C PHE A 135 -17.32 -9.95 -0.02
N LYS A 136 -17.14 -8.90 0.77
CA LYS A 136 -17.44 -7.52 0.34
C LYS A 136 -16.17 -6.70 0.23
N LEU A 137 -15.97 -6.06 -0.91
CA LEU A 137 -15.05 -4.94 -1.10
C LEU A 137 -15.86 -3.69 -1.42
N GLY A 138 -15.52 -2.58 -0.83
CA GLY A 138 -16.17 -1.29 -1.04
C GLY A 138 -15.22 -0.21 -1.56
N ALA A 139 -15.77 0.92 -1.94
CA ALA A 139 -14.97 2.09 -2.30
C ALA A 139 -14.06 2.49 -1.13
N GLY A 140 -12.79 2.77 -1.44
CA GLY A 140 -11.75 3.10 -0.48
C GLY A 140 -10.96 1.90 0.05
N ASP A 141 -11.38 0.67 -0.21
CA ASP A 141 -10.60 -0.52 0.15
C ASP A 141 -9.37 -0.63 -0.75
N LEU A 142 -8.26 -1.11 -0.19
CA LEU A 142 -7.00 -1.27 -0.91
C LEU A 142 -6.77 -2.73 -1.30
N LEU A 143 -6.06 -2.92 -2.39
CA LEU A 143 -5.53 -4.20 -2.82
C LEU A 143 -4.14 -4.05 -3.42
N SER A 144 -3.29 -5.05 -3.25
CA SER A 144 -1.95 -5.04 -3.83
C SER A 144 -1.56 -6.41 -4.37
N PHE A 145 -0.73 -6.41 -5.40
CA PHE A 145 -0.21 -7.65 -6.00
C PHE A 145 1.14 -7.41 -6.67
N ALA A 146 1.89 -8.50 -6.79
CA ALA A 146 3.18 -8.47 -7.47
C ALA A 146 3.00 -8.55 -9.00
N MET A 147 3.83 -7.82 -9.73
CA MET A 147 3.99 -7.87 -11.18
C MET A 147 5.47 -8.10 -11.50
N GLY A 148 5.90 -9.37 -11.45
CA GLY A 148 7.33 -9.69 -11.41
C GLY A 148 7.98 -9.12 -10.16
N ASP A 149 9.03 -8.32 -10.31
CA ASP A 149 9.70 -7.65 -9.19
C ASP A 149 8.96 -6.38 -8.73
N LEU A 150 7.97 -5.91 -9.47
CA LEU A 150 7.20 -4.72 -9.14
C LEU A 150 6.07 -5.04 -8.17
N GLN A 151 5.66 -4.07 -7.36
CA GLN A 151 4.53 -4.19 -6.45
C GLN A 151 3.50 -3.11 -6.76
N ALA A 152 2.34 -3.52 -7.25
CA ALA A 152 1.20 -2.64 -7.50
C ALA A 152 0.35 -2.47 -6.24
N LEU A 153 -0.15 -1.26 -6.04
CA LEU A 153 -1.19 -0.94 -5.06
C LEU A 153 -2.28 -0.16 -5.76
N HIS A 154 -3.52 -0.55 -5.52
CA HIS A 154 -4.70 0.11 -6.08
C HIS A 154 -5.77 0.28 -5.01
N GLU A 155 -6.57 1.33 -5.18
CA GLU A 155 -7.77 1.58 -4.40
C GLU A 155 -8.99 1.12 -5.20
N VAL A 156 -9.92 0.48 -4.53
CA VAL A 156 -11.21 0.09 -5.11
C VAL A 156 -12.11 1.33 -5.18
N ILE A 157 -12.55 1.69 -6.37
CA ILE A 157 -13.50 2.79 -6.60
C ILE A 157 -14.93 2.27 -6.64
N ILE A 158 -15.15 1.18 -7.38
CA ILE A 158 -16.43 0.48 -7.42
C ILE A 158 -16.17 -0.95 -6.99
N GLY A 159 -16.72 -1.30 -5.84
CA GLY A 159 -16.65 -2.64 -5.28
C GLY A 159 -17.94 -3.42 -5.46
N GLY A 160 -18.09 -4.48 -4.69
CA GLY A 160 -19.27 -5.34 -4.74
C GLY A 160 -19.23 -6.45 -3.72
N THR A 161 -20.01 -7.47 -3.98
CA THR A 161 -20.10 -8.68 -3.16
C THR A 161 -19.72 -9.88 -4.01
N ALA A 162 -18.81 -10.71 -3.51
CA ALA A 162 -18.36 -11.92 -4.20
C ALA A 162 -19.52 -12.89 -4.45
N ALA A 163 -19.55 -13.44 -5.63
CA ALA A 163 -20.53 -14.43 -6.06
C ALA A 163 -20.35 -15.78 -5.34
N ILE A 164 -21.25 -16.72 -5.60
CA ILE A 164 -21.23 -18.06 -4.97
C ILE A 164 -19.98 -18.87 -5.35
N ASP A 165 -19.38 -18.57 -6.49
CA ASP A 165 -18.12 -19.17 -6.97
C ASP A 165 -16.86 -18.48 -6.40
N GLY A 166 -17.04 -17.45 -5.56
CA GLY A 166 -15.94 -16.66 -5.00
C GLY A 166 -15.31 -15.67 -5.97
N THR A 167 -16.01 -15.28 -7.03
CA THR A 167 -15.54 -14.25 -7.97
C THR A 167 -16.12 -12.86 -7.62
N LEU A 168 -15.34 -11.80 -7.88
CA LEU A 168 -15.74 -10.42 -7.68
C LEU A 168 -15.03 -9.51 -8.67
N ALA A 169 -15.79 -8.74 -9.46
CA ALA A 169 -15.24 -7.67 -10.28
C ALA A 169 -15.20 -6.36 -9.50
N VAL A 170 -14.10 -5.61 -9.61
CA VAL A 170 -13.89 -4.32 -8.95
C VAL A 170 -13.27 -3.33 -9.94
N THR A 171 -13.67 -2.06 -9.86
CA THR A 171 -13.00 -0.95 -10.55
C THR A 171 -11.95 -0.34 -9.63
N ILE A 172 -10.79 -0.03 -10.17
CA ILE A 172 -9.60 0.38 -9.40
C ILE A 172 -9.03 1.72 -9.88
N GLU A 173 -8.35 2.42 -8.95
CA GLU A 173 -7.47 3.57 -9.21
C GLU A 173 -6.18 3.45 -8.36
N PRO A 174 -5.04 3.91 -8.86
CA PRO A 174 -4.73 4.27 -10.26
C PRO A 174 -4.96 3.10 -11.22
N THR A 175 -5.21 3.38 -12.51
CA THR A 175 -5.33 2.35 -13.53
C THR A 175 -4.01 1.57 -13.69
N LEU A 176 -4.08 0.35 -14.17
CA LEU A 176 -2.89 -0.48 -14.40
C LEU A 176 -2.01 0.09 -15.51
N SER A 177 -0.97 0.81 -15.15
CA SER A 177 0.00 1.39 -16.09
C SER A 177 1.06 0.40 -16.56
N LEU A 178 1.33 -0.64 -15.77
CA LEU A 178 2.38 -1.63 -16.03
C LEU A 178 1.80 -2.96 -16.50
N PRO A 179 2.58 -3.79 -17.21
CA PRO A 179 2.10 -5.09 -17.64
C PRO A 179 1.77 -5.96 -16.43
N ALA A 180 0.49 -6.25 -16.24
CA ALA A 180 0.01 -7.17 -15.23
C ALA A 180 -0.35 -8.50 -15.86
N VAL A 181 -0.15 -9.59 -15.13
CA VAL A 181 -0.42 -10.96 -15.55
C VAL A 181 -1.51 -11.52 -14.64
N THR A 182 -2.46 -12.24 -15.21
CA THR A 182 -3.46 -12.99 -14.45
C THR A 182 -2.82 -14.19 -13.74
N GLY A 183 -3.49 -14.72 -12.73
CA GLY A 183 -2.98 -15.84 -11.93
C GLY A 183 -2.10 -15.43 -10.76
N VAL A 184 -1.83 -14.14 -10.56
CA VAL A 184 -1.04 -13.65 -9.43
C VAL A 184 -1.89 -13.52 -8.17
N THR A 185 -1.24 -13.68 -7.02
CA THR A 185 -1.88 -13.50 -5.71
C THR A 185 -2.08 -12.01 -5.41
N VAL A 186 -3.32 -11.64 -5.09
CA VAL A 186 -3.71 -10.30 -4.65
C VAL A 186 -3.84 -10.29 -3.14
N SER A 187 -3.14 -9.39 -2.46
CA SER A 187 -3.27 -9.20 -1.03
C SER A 187 -4.35 -8.17 -0.72
N LEU A 188 -5.31 -8.58 0.11
CA LEU A 188 -6.37 -7.75 0.69
C LEU A 188 -6.11 -7.50 2.18
N ALA A 189 -5.20 -8.27 2.79
CA ALA A 189 -4.72 -8.06 4.15
C ALA A 189 -3.43 -7.25 4.10
N GLN A 190 -3.46 -6.07 4.70
CA GLN A 190 -2.32 -5.14 4.72
C GLN A 190 -1.72 -4.92 3.32
N PRO A 191 -2.51 -4.41 2.35
CA PRO A 191 -1.99 -4.07 1.03
C PRO A 191 -0.85 -3.07 1.13
N TRP A 192 0.20 -3.25 0.32
CA TRP A 192 1.43 -2.47 0.43
C TRP A 192 2.06 -2.20 -0.92
N PHE A 193 2.96 -1.23 -0.97
CA PHE A 193 3.82 -0.97 -2.13
C PHE A 193 5.29 -0.86 -1.72
N LYS A 194 6.18 -1.08 -2.67
CA LYS A 194 7.62 -0.82 -2.50
C LYS A 194 7.84 0.69 -2.45
N ALA A 195 8.44 1.18 -1.37
CA ALA A 195 8.65 2.60 -1.14
C ALA A 195 10.11 2.94 -0.86
N VAL A 196 10.46 4.16 -1.20
CA VAL A 196 11.64 4.85 -0.71
C VAL A 196 11.22 6.05 0.14
N VAL A 197 12.04 6.39 1.14
CA VAL A 197 11.84 7.63 1.89
C VAL A 197 12.23 8.81 1.01
N THR A 198 11.36 9.80 0.90
CA THR A 198 11.65 11.02 0.15
C THR A 198 12.81 11.77 0.81
N ALA A 199 13.76 12.25 0.01
CA ALA A 199 14.91 13.00 0.50
C ALA A 199 14.45 14.21 1.36
N ASN A 200 15.15 14.45 2.47
CA ASN A 200 14.91 15.57 3.40
C ASN A 200 13.50 15.59 4.04
N SER A 201 12.73 14.51 3.95
CA SER A 201 11.40 14.45 4.56
C SER A 201 11.39 13.97 6.02
N ILE A 202 12.49 13.42 6.48
CA ILE A 202 12.58 12.90 7.85
C ILE A 202 12.66 14.08 8.83
N SER A 203 11.72 14.12 9.76
CA SER A 203 11.66 15.11 10.84
C SER A 203 11.42 14.41 12.17
N GLY A 204 11.99 14.96 13.23
CA GLY A 204 11.79 14.43 14.59
C GLY A 204 12.82 14.98 15.56
N PRO A 205 12.66 16.23 16.04
CA PRO A 205 13.55 16.77 17.07
C PRO A 205 13.26 16.13 18.42
N TRP A 206 14.31 15.90 19.24
CA TRP A 206 14.15 15.52 20.62
C TRP A 206 13.48 16.65 21.40
N GLN A 207 12.49 16.28 22.19
CA GLN A 207 11.78 17.18 23.10
C GLN A 207 12.25 16.98 24.54
N LEU A 208 12.02 17.98 25.38
CA LEU A 208 12.20 17.87 26.83
C LEU A 208 11.37 16.68 27.36
N GLY A 209 11.93 15.91 28.29
CA GLY A 209 11.33 14.66 28.78
C GLY A 209 11.66 13.44 27.93
N GLN A 210 12.69 13.52 27.07
CA GLN A 210 13.22 12.41 26.26
C GLN A 210 12.16 11.79 25.32
N ARG A 211 11.29 12.61 24.75
CA ARG A 211 10.31 12.21 23.76
C ARG A 211 10.69 12.76 22.39
N MET A 212 10.31 12.03 21.32
CA MET A 212 10.58 12.43 19.95
C MET A 212 9.44 12.00 19.05
N PRO A 213 8.75 12.94 18.38
CA PRO A 213 7.90 12.57 17.26
C PRO A 213 8.76 12.13 16.07
N VAL A 214 8.23 11.26 15.23
CA VAL A 214 8.86 10.86 13.97
C VAL A 214 7.89 11.16 12.84
N ALA A 215 8.36 11.89 11.84
CA ALA A 215 7.60 12.13 10.62
C ALA A 215 8.49 11.88 9.41
N PHE A 216 7.93 11.29 8.37
CA PHE A 216 8.60 11.09 7.09
C PHE A 216 7.59 10.91 5.95
N THR A 217 8.03 11.19 4.75
CA THR A 217 7.27 10.95 3.52
C THR A 217 7.90 9.85 2.71
N ALA A 218 7.08 9.01 2.10
CA ALA A 218 7.49 7.93 1.24
C ALA A 218 6.83 8.05 -0.13
N MET A 219 7.51 7.56 -1.14
CA MET A 219 7.01 7.51 -2.51
C MET A 219 7.17 6.08 -3.05
N GLN A 220 6.18 5.63 -3.79
CA GLN A 220 6.23 4.36 -4.50
C GLN A 220 7.35 4.36 -5.54
N VAL A 221 7.98 3.22 -5.70
CA VAL A 221 8.95 2.98 -6.76
C VAL A 221 8.70 1.63 -7.43
N PHE A 222 8.93 1.58 -8.72
CA PHE A 222 8.86 0.37 -9.53
C PHE A 222 10.28 -0.07 -9.89
N VAL A 223 10.87 -0.88 -8.97
CA VAL A 223 12.24 -1.42 -9.07
C VAL A 223 12.28 -2.85 -8.53
#